data_03653cbf103ab4f5e3c46d6efe625597
#
_entry.id   03653cbf103ab4f5e3c46d6efe625597
#
_cell.length_a   1.000
_cell.length_b   1.000
_cell.length_c   1.000
_cell.angle_alpha   90.00
_cell.angle_beta   90.00
_cell.angle_gamma   90.00
#
_symmetry.space_group_name_H-M   'P 1'
#
loop_
_entity.id
_entity.type
_entity.pdbx_description
1 polymer ?
#
loop_
_entity_poly.entity_id
_entity_poly.type
_entity_poly.pdbx_seq_one_letter_code
_entity_poly.pdbx_strand_id
1 'polypeptide(L)' 'LFTDYGIYEGMFLFFDRKKRFKKGRLSCYINTAGDDRPKYRVSDKNIDGYKHLGRLVLTLRNYEE' A
#
# COMPACT_ATOMS: atom_id res chain seq x y z
N LEU A 1 8.57 -7.59 4.11
CA LEU A 1 7.37 -8.05 3.42
C LEU A 1 6.22 -8.15 4.39
N PHE A 2 5.04 -8.26 3.87
CA PHE A 2 3.84 -8.25 4.71
C PHE A 2 3.19 -9.62 4.75
N THR A 3 3.97 -10.63 5.02
CA THR A 3 3.45 -12.01 5.04
C THR A 3 2.41 -12.21 6.12
N ASP A 4 2.46 -11.42 7.20
CA ASP A 4 1.45 -11.53 8.23
C ASP A 4 0.07 -11.12 7.72
N TYR A 5 0.01 -10.43 6.62
CA TYR A 5 -1.23 -10.01 5.99
C TYR A 5 -1.58 -10.91 4.80
N GLY A 6 -0.83 -11.99 4.61
CA GLY A 6 -1.06 -12.88 3.46
C GLY A 6 -0.56 -12.33 2.15
N ILE A 7 0.39 -11.40 2.19
CA ILE A 7 0.90 -10.77 0.99
C ILE A 7 2.28 -11.30 0.69
N TYR A 8 2.46 -11.79 -0.51
CA TYR A 8 3.72 -12.39 -0.95
C TYR A 8 4.17 -11.74 -2.23
N GLU A 9 5.44 -11.89 -2.53
CA GLU A 9 6.01 -11.33 -3.73
C GLU A 9 5.29 -11.84 -4.97
N GLY A 10 5.07 -10.98 -5.93
CA GLY A 10 4.37 -11.35 -7.16
C GLY A 10 2.88 -11.16 -7.13
N MET A 11 2.32 -10.78 -6.00
CA MET A 11 0.89 -10.52 -5.92
C MET A 11 0.56 -9.11 -6.38
N PHE A 12 -0.65 -8.94 -6.87
CA PHE A 12 -1.16 -7.62 -7.22
C PHE A 12 -1.98 -7.07 -6.08
N LEU A 13 -1.77 -5.80 -5.76
CA LEU A 13 -2.45 -5.15 -4.66
C LEU A 13 -3.30 -4.01 -5.20
N PHE A 14 -4.54 -3.96 -4.77
CA PHE A 14 -5.47 -2.91 -5.20
C PHE A 14 -5.88 -2.08 -4.01
N PHE A 15 -5.73 -0.76 -4.13
CA PHE A 15 -6.02 0.18 -3.06
C PHE A 15 -7.20 1.05 -3.44
N ASP A 16 -8.15 1.23 -2.52
CA ASP A 16 -9.31 2.07 -2.75
C ASP A 16 -9.00 3.46 -2.21
N ARG A 17 -8.93 4.44 -3.09
CA ARG A 17 -8.58 5.79 -2.70
C ARG A 17 -9.66 6.47 -1.87
N LYS A 18 -10.85 5.93 -1.86
CA LYS A 18 -11.94 6.49 -1.06
C LYS A 18 -11.93 5.98 0.36
N LYS A 19 -11.14 4.97 0.67
CA LYS A 19 -11.10 4.40 2.01
C LYS A 19 -9.91 4.94 2.76
N ARG A 20 -10.17 5.45 3.95
CA ARG A 20 -9.15 6.08 4.76
C ARG A 20 -8.36 5.08 5.55
N PHE A 21 -7.32 5.56 6.20
CA PHE A 21 -6.51 4.71 7.07
C PHE A 21 -7.37 4.02 8.11
N LYS A 22 -7.08 2.76 8.35
CA LYS A 22 -7.74 2.00 9.39
C LYS A 22 -6.68 1.16 10.11
N LYS A 23 -6.66 1.25 11.41
CA LYS A 23 -5.68 0.53 12.21
C LYS A 23 -5.78 -0.97 11.92
N GLY A 24 -4.65 -1.61 11.77
CA GLY A 24 -4.61 -3.04 11.50
C GLY A 24 -4.81 -3.39 10.04
N ARG A 25 -4.90 -2.40 9.16
CA ARG A 25 -5.05 -2.65 7.74
C ARG A 25 -3.96 -1.91 6.99
N LEU A 26 -3.56 -2.46 5.86
CA LEU A 26 -2.51 -1.86 5.04
C LEU A 26 -3.08 -0.75 4.17
N SER A 27 -2.30 0.27 3.97
CA SER A 27 -2.61 1.38 3.07
C SER A 27 -1.41 1.71 2.23
N CYS A 28 -1.66 2.39 1.13
CA CYS A 28 -0.62 2.90 0.26
C CYS A 28 -0.39 4.37 0.58
N TYR A 29 0.86 4.78 0.61
CA TYR A 29 1.27 6.14 0.92
C TYR A 29 2.14 6.67 -0.19
N ILE A 30 2.07 7.98 -0.42
CA ILE A 30 2.82 8.63 -1.48
C ILE A 30 3.59 9.82 -0.92
N ASN A 31 4.81 9.98 -1.40
CA ASN A 31 5.63 11.13 -1.07
C ASN A 31 6.02 11.81 -2.37
N THR A 32 5.57 13.04 -2.56
CA THR A 32 5.85 13.80 -3.77
C THR A 32 6.85 14.92 -3.51
N ALA A 33 7.45 14.98 -2.32
CA ALA A 33 8.43 16.01 -2.02
C ALA A 33 9.71 15.73 -2.80
N GLY A 34 10.42 16.78 -3.14
CA GLY A 34 11.68 16.63 -3.84
C GLY A 34 11.50 16.72 -5.34
N ASP A 35 12.62 16.57 -6.05
CA ASP A 35 12.63 16.73 -7.49
C ASP A 35 12.38 15.45 -8.23
N ASP A 36 12.35 14.33 -7.55
CA ASP A 36 12.27 13.04 -8.20
C ASP A 36 10.84 12.62 -8.41
N ARG A 37 10.69 11.43 -8.93
CA ARG A 37 9.38 10.84 -9.10
C ARG A 37 8.74 10.61 -7.75
N PRO A 38 7.42 10.54 -7.72
CA PRO A 38 6.72 10.19 -6.49
C PRO A 38 7.21 8.84 -5.97
N LYS A 39 7.30 8.72 -4.66
CA LYS A 39 7.68 7.48 -4.01
C LYS A 39 6.47 6.90 -3.32
N TYR A 40 6.30 5.59 -3.42
CA TYR A 40 5.16 4.91 -2.84
C TYR A 40 5.62 3.94 -1.78
N ARG A 41 4.86 3.82 -0.72
CA ARG A 41 5.13 2.83 0.32
C ARG A 41 3.81 2.25 0.82
N VAL A 42 3.88 1.01 1.28
CA VAL A 42 2.74 0.34 1.89
C VAL A 42 3.05 0.16 3.37
N SER A 43 2.08 0.46 4.22
CA SER A 43 2.30 0.34 5.65
C SER A 43 0.97 0.20 6.36
N ASP A 44 0.99 -0.40 7.56
CA ASP A 44 -0.18 -0.44 8.41
C ASP A 44 -0.21 0.72 9.39
N LYS A 45 0.72 1.67 9.24
CA LYS A 45 0.80 2.86 10.08
C LYS A 45 1.04 4.06 9.20
N ASN A 46 0.65 5.22 9.68
CA ASN A 46 0.95 6.46 8.97
C ASN A 46 2.46 6.68 8.94
N ILE A 47 2.94 7.23 7.86
CA ILE A 47 4.37 7.47 7.64
C ILE A 47 4.61 8.96 7.55
N ASP A 48 5.54 9.47 8.35
CA ASP A 48 5.89 10.88 8.32
C ASP A 48 6.37 11.26 6.94
N GLY A 49 5.89 12.39 6.44
CA GLY A 49 6.30 12.88 5.14
C GLY A 49 5.54 12.25 3.98
N TYR A 50 4.68 11.28 4.24
CA TYR A 50 3.89 10.63 3.21
C TYR A 50 2.43 10.96 3.39
N LYS A 51 1.72 10.99 2.28
CA LYS A 51 0.30 11.24 2.28
C LYS A 51 -0.43 9.93 2.03
N HIS A 52 -1.49 9.69 2.78
CA HIS A 52 -2.29 8.48 2.61
C HIS A 52 -2.97 8.52 1.25
N LEU A 53 -2.83 7.46 0.48
CA LEU A 53 -3.38 7.41 -0.85
C LEU A 53 -4.62 6.54 -0.91
N GLY A 54 -4.61 5.39 -0.28
CA GLY A 54 -5.76 4.51 -0.28
C GLY A 54 -5.51 3.30 0.59
N ARG A 55 -6.59 2.58 0.92
CA ARG A 55 -6.49 1.40 1.76
C ARG A 55 -6.59 0.15 0.91
N LEU A 56 -5.82 -0.86 1.25
CA LEU A 56 -5.82 -2.12 0.54
C LEU A 56 -7.17 -2.80 0.68
N VAL A 57 -7.78 -3.17 -0.44
CA VAL A 57 -9.10 -3.80 -0.44
C VAL A 57 -9.11 -5.13 -1.16
N LEU A 58 -8.11 -5.41 -1.98
CA LEU A 58 -8.13 -6.62 -2.77
C LEU A 58 -6.70 -7.03 -3.12
N THR A 59 -6.43 -8.32 -3.06
CA THR A 59 -5.17 -8.85 -3.54
C THR A 59 -5.47 -9.94 -4.55
N LEU A 60 -4.63 -10.04 -5.57
CA LEU A 60 -4.73 -11.09 -6.56
C LEU A 60 -3.41 -11.82 -6.65
N ARG A 61 -3.49 -13.13 -6.76
CA ARG A 61 -2.33 -13.95 -6.88
C ARG A 61 -2.22 -14.46 -8.29
N ASN A 62 -1.04 -14.38 -8.87
CA ASN A 62 -0.83 -14.90 -10.20
C ASN A 62 -0.69 -16.41 -10.13
N TYR A 63 -1.62 -17.12 -10.72
CA TYR A 63 -1.62 -18.57 -10.67
C TYR A 63 -0.58 -19.17 -11.59
N GLU A 64 -0.30 -18.48 -12.66
CA GLU A 64 0.60 -18.98 -13.62
C GLU A 64 2.00 -18.74 -13.27
N GLU A 65 2.52 -18.43 -12.40
CA GLU A 65 3.83 -18.16 -12.10
C GLU A 65 4.84 -19.10 -12.58
#